data_28a4cc98a90907cb45560f0989e71285
#
_entry.id   28a4cc98a90907cb45560f0989e71285
#
_cell.length_a   1.000
_cell.length_b   1.000
_cell.length_c   1.000
_cell.angle_alpha   90.00
_cell.angle_beta   90.00
_cell.angle_gamma   90.00
#
_symmetry.space_group_name_H-M   'P 1'
#
loop_
_entity.id
_entity.type
_entity.pdbx_description
1 polymer ?
#
loop_
_entity_poly.entity_id
_entity_poly.type
_entity_poly.pdbx_seq_one_letter_code
_entity_poly.pdbx_strand_id
1 'polypeptide(L)'
;MSQTVRKAIIPAAGLGTRFLPATKAQAKEMLPIVDKPTLQYIIEEAIASGIEEILIVTGRNKKSIEDHFDRSVELELELEQKNKKEMLEMVQNISNMVNIHYIRQKEPKGLGHAVHCAKSFIGDEPFAVLLGDDIVDADTPCLKQMINCYDEYKTTVLGVQEVAKENVDKYGILDVKHIEDRVYKVKDMVEKPAVEEAPSNIAILGRYIITPEIFNILENQAPGKGGEIQLTDALQTLATKEAIYAYNFEGRRYDVGDKLGFLEATVDFALKRPELRDEFIEFLKTKSDDVER
;
A
#
# COMPACT_ATOMS: atom_id res chain seq x y z
N MET A 1 5.13 4.82 28.34
CA MET A 1 6.15 4.28 27.40
C MET A 1 5.78 4.76 26.01
N SER A 2 6.73 5.28 25.24
CA SER A 2 6.46 5.68 23.85
C SER A 2 6.08 4.44 23.06
N GLN A 3 4.86 4.38 22.52
CA GLN A 3 4.43 3.28 21.67
C GLN A 3 5.11 3.42 20.30
N THR A 4 5.78 2.37 19.86
CA THR A 4 6.44 2.28 18.55
C THR A 4 5.48 1.64 17.56
N VAL A 5 5.52 2.04 16.29
CA VAL A 5 4.73 1.42 15.22
C VAL A 5 5.40 0.10 14.82
N ARG A 6 4.82 -1.04 15.24
CA ARG A 6 5.35 -2.39 14.98
C ARG A 6 4.42 -3.28 14.16
N LYS A 7 3.16 -2.88 14.06
CA LYS A 7 2.12 -3.63 13.35
C LYS A 7 1.67 -2.91 12.10
N ALA A 8 1.40 -3.65 11.05
CA ALA A 8 0.83 -3.12 9.83
C ALA A 8 -0.41 -3.89 9.37
N ILE A 9 -1.32 -3.18 8.73
CA ILE A 9 -2.50 -3.73 8.06
C ILE A 9 -2.33 -3.52 6.55
N ILE A 10 -2.53 -4.56 5.76
CA ILE A 10 -2.58 -4.47 4.31
C ILE A 10 -3.98 -4.88 3.83
N PRO A 11 -4.83 -3.91 3.44
CA PRO A 11 -6.13 -4.20 2.85
C PRO A 11 -5.96 -4.81 1.44
N ALA A 12 -6.40 -6.05 1.26
CA ALA A 12 -6.30 -6.81 0.01
C ALA A 12 -7.62 -7.50 -0.37
N ALA A 13 -8.77 -6.97 0.11
CA ALA A 13 -10.09 -7.57 -0.11
C ALA A 13 -10.80 -7.11 -1.41
N GLY A 14 -10.25 -6.13 -2.13
CA GLY A 14 -10.84 -5.56 -3.34
C GLY A 14 -10.96 -6.56 -4.50
N LEU A 15 -11.98 -6.40 -5.35
CA LEU A 15 -12.29 -7.33 -6.45
C LEU A 15 -11.32 -7.23 -7.64
N GLY A 16 -10.56 -6.15 -7.77
CA GLY A 16 -9.57 -5.97 -8.85
C GLY A 16 -10.18 -5.83 -10.25
N THR A 17 -11.38 -5.27 -10.38
CA THR A 17 -12.14 -5.22 -11.65
C THR A 17 -11.44 -4.48 -12.77
N ARG A 18 -10.52 -3.54 -12.46
CA ARG A 18 -9.73 -2.80 -13.47
C ARG A 18 -8.82 -3.71 -14.30
N PHE A 19 -8.41 -4.87 -13.74
CA PHE A 19 -7.52 -5.84 -14.39
C PHE A 19 -8.23 -7.08 -14.91
N LEU A 20 -9.56 -7.06 -15.05
CA LEU A 20 -10.26 -8.12 -15.75
C LEU A 20 -9.77 -8.19 -17.23
N PRO A 21 -9.57 -9.41 -17.79
CA PRO A 21 -9.97 -10.73 -17.24
C PRO A 21 -8.93 -11.37 -16.28
N ALA A 22 -7.71 -10.88 -16.16
CA ALA A 22 -6.64 -11.50 -15.37
C ALA A 22 -7.06 -11.74 -13.91
N THR A 23 -7.73 -10.78 -13.31
CA THR A 23 -8.19 -10.84 -11.90
C THR A 23 -9.47 -11.65 -11.67
N LYS A 24 -9.99 -12.34 -12.69
CA LYS A 24 -11.10 -13.27 -12.51
C LYS A 24 -10.76 -14.42 -11.54
N ALA A 25 -9.52 -14.92 -11.62
CA ALA A 25 -9.03 -16.02 -10.82
C ALA A 25 -7.80 -15.68 -9.97
N GLN A 26 -7.15 -14.54 -10.24
CA GLN A 26 -5.93 -14.10 -9.57
C GLN A 26 -6.19 -12.84 -8.74
N ALA A 27 -5.65 -12.77 -7.53
CA ALA A 27 -5.65 -11.54 -6.74
C ALA A 27 -4.86 -10.44 -7.48
N LYS A 28 -5.40 -9.20 -7.55
CA LYS A 28 -4.68 -8.09 -8.21
C LYS A 28 -3.32 -7.81 -7.56
N GLU A 29 -3.24 -8.01 -6.25
CA GLU A 29 -2.06 -7.81 -5.43
C GLU A 29 -0.95 -8.84 -5.73
N MET A 30 -1.30 -9.92 -6.45
CA MET A 30 -0.37 -10.96 -6.92
C MET A 30 0.01 -10.82 -8.39
N LEU A 31 -0.40 -9.76 -9.06
CA LEU A 31 0.11 -9.43 -10.39
C LEU A 31 1.60 -9.06 -10.27
N PRO A 32 2.48 -9.68 -11.09
CA PRO A 32 3.93 -9.52 -10.92
C PRO A 32 4.44 -8.25 -11.60
N ILE A 33 5.23 -7.48 -10.87
CA ILE A 33 6.13 -6.47 -11.45
C ILE A 33 7.42 -7.20 -11.81
N VAL A 34 7.66 -7.44 -13.08
CA VAL A 34 8.66 -8.36 -13.65
C VAL A 34 8.38 -9.80 -13.20
N ASP A 35 8.91 -10.26 -12.08
CA ASP A 35 8.79 -11.61 -11.52
C ASP A 35 8.35 -11.65 -10.06
N LYS A 36 8.21 -10.50 -9.41
CA LYS A 36 7.85 -10.37 -8.00
C LYS A 36 6.43 -9.81 -7.86
N PRO A 37 5.53 -10.46 -7.09
CA PRO A 37 4.19 -9.94 -6.85
C PRO A 37 4.21 -8.54 -6.23
N THR A 38 3.27 -7.69 -6.64
CA THR A 38 3.08 -6.33 -6.11
C THR A 38 3.07 -6.31 -4.57
N LEU A 39 2.33 -7.23 -3.96
CA LEU A 39 2.20 -7.31 -2.52
C LEU A 39 3.52 -7.59 -1.80
N GLN A 40 4.43 -8.33 -2.42
CA GLN A 40 5.74 -8.62 -1.82
C GLN A 40 6.59 -7.36 -1.69
N TYR A 41 6.57 -6.42 -2.67
CA TYR A 41 7.25 -5.13 -2.55
C TYR A 41 6.73 -4.33 -1.35
N ILE A 42 5.41 -4.36 -1.11
CA ILE A 42 4.77 -3.62 -0.02
C ILE A 42 5.15 -4.23 1.34
N ILE A 43 5.22 -5.56 1.44
CA ILE A 43 5.65 -6.27 2.64
C ILE A 43 7.13 -6.01 2.91
N GLU A 44 7.99 -6.05 1.89
CA GLU A 44 9.41 -5.74 2.01
C GLU A 44 9.63 -4.29 2.51
N GLU A 45 8.85 -3.32 2.01
CA GLU A 45 8.87 -1.93 2.52
C GLU A 45 8.51 -1.88 4.01
N ALA A 46 7.47 -2.60 4.42
CA ALA A 46 7.04 -2.63 5.82
C ALA A 46 8.14 -3.22 6.73
N ILE A 47 8.76 -4.33 6.33
CA ILE A 47 9.86 -4.98 7.07
C ILE A 47 11.06 -4.04 7.17
N ALA A 48 11.49 -3.43 6.06
CA ALA A 48 12.61 -2.48 6.02
C ALA A 48 12.34 -1.22 6.86
N SER A 49 11.07 -0.94 7.17
CA SER A 49 10.65 0.16 8.04
C SER A 49 10.60 -0.20 9.52
N GLY A 50 10.77 -1.49 9.89
CA GLY A 50 10.77 -1.98 11.27
C GLY A 50 9.42 -2.57 11.73
N ILE A 51 8.55 -2.94 10.80
CA ILE A 51 7.30 -3.67 11.13
C ILE A 51 7.64 -5.12 11.48
N GLU A 52 7.08 -5.61 12.56
CA GLU A 52 7.32 -6.95 13.13
C GLU A 52 6.17 -7.93 12.83
N GLU A 53 4.94 -7.42 12.70
CA GLU A 53 3.74 -8.21 12.45
C GLU A 53 2.86 -7.55 11.39
N ILE A 54 2.40 -8.32 10.42
CA ILE A 54 1.55 -7.84 9.34
C ILE A 54 0.23 -8.61 9.34
N LEU A 55 -0.89 -7.89 9.30
CA LEU A 55 -2.21 -8.45 9.07
C LEU A 55 -2.68 -8.11 7.65
N ILE A 56 -2.89 -9.13 6.84
CA ILE A 56 -3.50 -8.97 5.51
C ILE A 56 -5.01 -9.17 5.65
N VAL A 57 -5.78 -8.14 5.30
CA VAL A 57 -7.24 -8.23 5.27
C VAL A 57 -7.67 -8.72 3.90
N THR A 58 -7.98 -10.02 3.81
CA THR A 58 -8.32 -10.70 2.55
C THR A 58 -9.82 -10.70 2.28
N GLY A 59 -10.18 -10.89 1.01
CA GLY A 59 -11.52 -11.12 0.55
C GLY A 59 -11.75 -12.57 0.06
N ARG A 60 -12.85 -12.76 -0.64
CA ARG A 60 -13.11 -14.01 -1.37
C ARG A 60 -12.15 -14.11 -2.57
N ASN A 61 -11.67 -15.32 -2.90
CA ASN A 61 -10.76 -15.59 -4.03
C ASN A 61 -9.38 -14.94 -3.90
N LYS A 62 -8.83 -14.84 -2.70
CA LYS A 62 -7.49 -14.29 -2.42
C LYS A 62 -6.48 -15.34 -1.95
N LYS A 63 -6.76 -16.63 -2.18
CA LYS A 63 -5.93 -17.75 -1.72
C LYS A 63 -4.48 -17.68 -2.24
N SER A 64 -4.29 -17.15 -3.45
CA SER A 64 -2.94 -16.95 -4.01
C SER A 64 -2.03 -16.04 -3.17
N ILE A 65 -2.58 -15.18 -2.32
CA ILE A 65 -1.81 -14.38 -1.36
C ILE A 65 -1.28 -15.29 -0.25
N GLU A 66 -2.14 -16.11 0.33
CA GLU A 66 -1.76 -17.07 1.38
C GLU A 66 -0.74 -18.07 0.84
N ASP A 67 -1.03 -18.70 -0.31
CA ASP A 67 -0.17 -19.68 -0.97
C ASP A 67 1.25 -19.12 -1.30
N HIS A 68 1.38 -17.81 -1.55
CA HIS A 68 2.68 -17.21 -1.87
C HIS A 68 3.59 -17.03 -0.64
N PHE A 69 3.00 -16.67 0.51
CA PHE A 69 3.77 -16.42 1.72
C PHE A 69 3.85 -17.64 2.65
N ASP A 70 3.05 -18.67 2.40
CA ASP A 70 3.14 -19.94 3.11
C ASP A 70 4.26 -20.84 2.52
N ARG A 71 4.72 -21.81 3.30
CA ARG A 71 5.71 -22.77 2.83
C ARG A 71 5.12 -23.73 1.79
N SER A 72 5.81 -23.88 0.67
CA SER A 72 5.52 -24.89 -0.36
C SER A 72 6.47 -26.05 -0.24
N VAL A 73 6.15 -27.02 0.62
CA VAL A 73 7.03 -28.15 0.95
C VAL A 73 7.37 -28.97 -0.30
N GLU A 74 6.40 -29.20 -1.20
CA GLU A 74 6.65 -29.96 -2.44
C GLU A 74 7.64 -29.24 -3.35
N LEU A 75 7.52 -27.92 -3.51
CA LEU A 75 8.44 -27.12 -4.31
C LEU A 75 9.84 -27.09 -3.69
N GLU A 76 9.93 -26.89 -2.36
CA GLU A 76 11.22 -26.91 -1.66
C GLU A 76 11.96 -28.26 -1.85
N LEU A 77 11.25 -29.38 -1.70
CA LEU A 77 11.83 -30.73 -1.92
C LEU A 77 12.29 -30.92 -3.37
N GLU A 78 11.53 -30.47 -4.34
CA GLU A 78 11.90 -30.54 -5.76
C GLU A 78 13.17 -29.75 -6.07
N LEU A 79 13.26 -28.50 -5.54
CA LEU A 79 14.42 -27.64 -5.71
C LEU A 79 15.66 -28.22 -5.05
N GLU A 80 15.52 -28.83 -3.86
CA GLU A 80 16.59 -29.52 -3.16
C GLU A 80 17.08 -30.72 -3.95
N GLN A 81 16.19 -31.59 -4.42
CA GLN A 81 16.54 -32.78 -5.25
C GLN A 81 17.25 -32.39 -6.54
N LYS A 82 16.88 -31.26 -7.16
CA LYS A 82 17.51 -30.73 -8.36
C LYS A 82 18.76 -29.86 -8.07
N ASN A 83 19.19 -29.77 -6.81
CA ASN A 83 20.34 -28.97 -6.35
C ASN A 83 20.26 -27.49 -6.76
N LYS A 84 19.04 -26.92 -6.83
CA LYS A 84 18.78 -25.51 -7.16
C LYS A 84 18.79 -24.65 -5.90
N LYS A 85 19.96 -24.51 -5.26
CA LYS A 85 20.11 -23.88 -3.94
C LYS A 85 19.63 -22.46 -3.87
N GLU A 86 19.96 -21.61 -4.85
CA GLU A 86 19.55 -20.20 -4.88
C GLU A 86 18.03 -20.04 -4.94
N MET A 87 17.35 -20.87 -5.77
CA MET A 87 15.90 -20.86 -5.85
C MET A 87 15.25 -21.38 -4.57
N LEU A 88 15.82 -22.39 -3.93
CA LEU A 88 15.36 -22.92 -2.65
C LEU A 88 15.45 -21.86 -1.56
N GLU A 89 16.59 -21.19 -1.46
CA GLU A 89 16.78 -20.09 -0.50
C GLU A 89 15.80 -18.93 -0.76
N MET A 90 15.58 -18.56 -2.01
CA MET A 90 14.60 -17.53 -2.39
C MET A 90 13.19 -17.89 -1.89
N VAL A 91 12.71 -19.11 -2.15
CA VAL A 91 11.36 -19.55 -1.73
C VAL A 91 11.24 -19.61 -0.21
N GLN A 92 12.26 -20.11 0.49
CA GLN A 92 12.29 -20.15 1.94
C GLN A 92 12.32 -18.75 2.57
N ASN A 93 13.06 -17.81 1.99
CA ASN A 93 13.13 -16.43 2.45
C ASN A 93 11.77 -15.74 2.34
N ILE A 94 10.99 -15.98 1.28
CA ILE A 94 9.64 -15.45 1.14
C ILE A 94 8.76 -15.91 2.31
N SER A 95 8.76 -17.20 2.60
CA SER A 95 7.92 -17.78 3.67
C SER A 95 8.34 -17.38 5.09
N ASN A 96 9.59 -16.95 5.27
CA ASN A 96 10.15 -16.62 6.59
C ASN A 96 10.37 -15.10 6.80
N MET A 97 9.94 -14.24 5.87
CA MET A 97 10.33 -12.82 5.91
C MET A 97 9.72 -12.04 7.08
N VAL A 98 8.51 -12.37 7.51
CA VAL A 98 7.83 -11.70 8.64
C VAL A 98 6.64 -12.55 9.12
N ASN A 99 6.16 -12.29 10.34
CA ASN A 99 4.92 -12.91 10.83
C ASN A 99 3.71 -12.31 10.11
N ILE A 100 3.06 -13.08 9.24
CA ILE A 100 1.86 -12.68 8.50
C ILE A 100 0.63 -13.35 9.10
N HIS A 101 -0.38 -12.55 9.38
CA HIS A 101 -1.70 -12.99 9.82
C HIS A 101 -2.73 -12.67 8.74
N TYR A 102 -3.80 -13.46 8.67
CA TYR A 102 -4.87 -13.25 7.72
C TYR A 102 -6.21 -13.11 8.42
N ILE A 103 -6.98 -12.11 8.03
CA ILE A 103 -8.37 -11.97 8.43
C ILE A 103 -9.24 -11.72 7.20
N ARG A 104 -10.45 -12.27 7.21
CA ARG A 104 -11.35 -12.10 6.07
C ARG A 104 -12.33 -10.96 6.30
N GLN A 105 -12.32 -9.98 5.39
CA GLN A 105 -13.41 -9.06 5.21
C GLN A 105 -14.56 -9.82 4.52
N LYS A 106 -15.60 -10.23 5.28
CA LYS A 106 -16.70 -11.08 4.77
C LYS A 106 -17.54 -10.36 3.72
N GLU A 107 -17.70 -9.06 3.83
CA GLU A 107 -18.46 -8.20 2.94
C GLU A 107 -17.60 -6.99 2.53
N PRO A 108 -17.52 -6.65 1.22
CA PRO A 108 -16.69 -5.55 0.73
C PRO A 108 -17.39 -4.20 1.01
N LYS A 109 -17.30 -3.73 2.25
CA LYS A 109 -17.94 -2.48 2.71
C LYS A 109 -17.01 -1.26 2.68
N GLY A 110 -15.91 -1.31 1.94
CA GLY A 110 -14.97 -0.21 1.79
C GLY A 110 -13.70 -0.34 2.64
N LEU A 111 -12.77 0.62 2.45
CA LEU A 111 -11.45 0.62 3.07
C LEU A 111 -11.51 0.79 4.60
N GLY A 112 -12.34 1.71 5.09
CA GLY A 112 -12.52 1.89 6.53
C GLY A 112 -13.02 0.62 7.22
N HIS A 113 -13.93 -0.12 6.58
CA HIS A 113 -14.38 -1.42 7.12
C HIS A 113 -13.28 -2.47 7.09
N ALA A 114 -12.42 -2.49 6.07
CA ALA A 114 -11.27 -3.40 6.04
C ALA A 114 -10.32 -3.12 7.22
N VAL A 115 -10.02 -1.86 7.48
CA VAL A 115 -9.22 -1.43 8.66
C VAL A 115 -9.92 -1.83 9.96
N HIS A 116 -11.23 -1.62 10.08
CA HIS A 116 -12.00 -2.00 11.27
C HIS A 116 -11.94 -3.51 11.57
N CYS A 117 -11.88 -4.37 10.54
CA CYS A 117 -11.72 -5.81 10.74
C CYS A 117 -10.45 -6.19 11.50
N ALA A 118 -9.45 -5.33 11.53
CA ALA A 118 -8.17 -5.56 12.21
C ALA A 118 -8.16 -5.12 13.70
N LYS A 119 -9.26 -4.56 14.24
CA LYS A 119 -9.34 -4.02 15.61
C LYS A 119 -8.77 -4.96 16.66
N SER A 120 -9.14 -6.25 16.63
CA SER A 120 -8.69 -7.23 17.62
C SER A 120 -7.21 -7.60 17.52
N PHE A 121 -6.62 -7.49 16.34
CA PHE A 121 -5.18 -7.73 16.12
C PHE A 121 -4.34 -6.54 16.57
N ILE A 122 -4.76 -5.34 16.29
CA ILE A 122 -4.05 -4.11 16.63
C ILE A 122 -4.11 -3.84 18.14
N GLY A 123 -5.29 -4.00 18.76
CA GLY A 123 -5.50 -3.59 20.15
C GLY A 123 -5.39 -2.08 20.30
N ASP A 124 -4.59 -1.66 21.29
CA ASP A 124 -4.40 -0.25 21.65
C ASP A 124 -3.05 0.33 21.18
N GLU A 125 -2.46 -0.26 20.13
CA GLU A 125 -1.18 0.18 19.57
C GLU A 125 -1.36 1.07 18.32
N PRO A 126 -0.44 2.03 18.07
CA PRO A 126 -0.38 2.70 16.78
C PRO A 126 0.02 1.69 15.70
N PHE A 127 -0.50 1.86 14.50
CA PHE A 127 -0.29 0.91 13.43
C PHE A 127 -0.15 1.58 12.08
N ALA A 128 0.52 0.91 11.15
CA ALA A 128 0.59 1.33 9.76
C ALA A 128 -0.54 0.71 8.94
N VAL A 129 -1.01 1.44 7.92
CA VAL A 129 -1.83 0.89 6.83
C VAL A 129 -1.09 1.13 5.52
N LEU A 130 -0.88 0.04 4.74
CA LEU A 130 -0.28 0.10 3.41
C LEU A 130 -1.28 -0.45 2.40
N LEU A 131 -1.67 0.35 1.42
CA LEU A 131 -2.58 -0.13 0.37
C LEU A 131 -1.86 -1.12 -0.54
N GLY A 132 -2.55 -2.21 -0.89
CA GLY A 132 -2.00 -3.36 -1.63
C GLY A 132 -1.73 -3.10 -3.12
N ASP A 133 -1.95 -1.89 -3.61
CA ASP A 133 -1.79 -1.47 -5.01
C ASP A 133 -0.98 -0.17 -5.17
N ASP A 134 -0.28 0.27 -4.13
CA ASP A 134 0.64 1.39 -4.17
C ASP A 134 2.08 0.93 -3.89
N ILE A 135 2.98 1.08 -4.83
CA ILE A 135 4.42 0.83 -4.65
C ILE A 135 5.14 2.18 -4.58
N VAL A 136 6.04 2.34 -3.63
CA VAL A 136 6.93 3.51 -3.55
C VAL A 136 8.38 3.04 -3.69
N ASP A 137 9.05 3.59 -4.69
CA ASP A 137 10.46 3.37 -4.94
C ASP A 137 11.26 4.55 -4.37
N ALA A 138 12.01 4.29 -3.31
CA ALA A 138 12.77 5.30 -2.57
C ALA A 138 13.99 4.68 -1.89
N ASP A 139 15.05 5.48 -1.71
CA ASP A 139 16.26 5.06 -0.99
C ASP A 139 15.96 4.75 0.48
N THR A 140 15.17 5.61 1.14
CA THR A 140 14.60 5.34 2.47
C THR A 140 13.14 4.93 2.28
N PRO A 141 12.73 3.73 2.76
CA PRO A 141 11.35 3.27 2.62
C PRO A 141 10.32 4.33 3.05
N CYS A 142 9.26 4.51 2.25
CA CYS A 142 8.25 5.55 2.52
C CYS A 142 7.68 5.42 3.94
N LEU A 143 7.32 4.20 4.36
CA LEU A 143 6.80 3.98 5.71
C LEU A 143 7.84 4.34 6.78
N LYS A 144 9.16 4.11 6.54
CA LYS A 144 10.21 4.50 7.48
C LYS A 144 10.30 6.00 7.66
N GLN A 145 10.18 6.77 6.57
CA GLN A 145 10.13 8.23 6.62
C GLN A 145 8.96 8.70 7.49
N MET A 146 7.78 8.09 7.32
CA MET A 146 6.58 8.40 8.09
C MET A 146 6.67 7.99 9.57
N ILE A 147 7.34 6.86 9.88
CA ILE A 147 7.59 6.43 11.27
C ILE A 147 8.46 7.47 11.99
N ASN A 148 9.47 8.02 11.32
CA ASN A 148 10.30 9.07 11.89
C ASN A 148 9.45 10.31 12.25
N CYS A 149 8.54 10.72 11.36
CA CYS A 149 7.58 11.80 11.63
C CYS A 149 6.63 11.44 12.79
N TYR A 150 6.10 10.21 12.81
CA TYR A 150 5.27 9.73 13.93
C TYR A 150 6.04 9.76 15.26
N ASP A 151 7.30 9.38 15.25
CA ASP A 151 8.13 9.35 16.47
C ASP A 151 8.31 10.74 17.09
N GLU A 152 8.24 11.80 16.29
CA GLU A 152 8.28 13.18 16.73
C GLU A 152 6.93 13.67 17.25
N TYR A 153 5.85 13.48 16.47
CA TYR A 153 4.54 14.06 16.77
C TYR A 153 3.61 13.15 17.61
N LYS A 154 3.86 11.84 17.63
CA LYS A 154 3.10 10.82 18.39
C LYS A 154 1.60 10.83 18.15
N THR A 155 1.19 11.12 16.93
CA THR A 155 -0.21 11.15 16.48
C THR A 155 -0.31 10.65 15.04
N THR A 156 -1.52 10.54 14.50
CA THR A 156 -1.78 10.06 13.13
C THR A 156 -0.99 10.84 12.09
N VAL A 157 -0.30 10.11 11.18
CA VAL A 157 0.48 10.66 10.07
C VAL A 157 -0.02 10.05 8.76
N LEU A 158 -0.31 10.90 7.77
CA LEU A 158 -0.76 10.52 6.43
C LEU A 158 0.39 10.73 5.43
N GLY A 159 0.70 9.70 4.63
CA GLY A 159 1.66 9.81 3.53
C GLY A 159 1.03 10.52 2.33
N VAL A 160 1.65 11.61 1.89
CA VAL A 160 1.10 12.45 0.83
C VAL A 160 2.14 12.82 -0.22
N GLN A 161 1.67 13.17 -1.41
CA GLN A 161 2.41 13.90 -2.44
C GLN A 161 1.43 14.79 -3.21
N GLU A 162 1.97 15.76 -3.94
CA GLU A 162 1.19 16.53 -4.89
C GLU A 162 0.85 15.68 -6.11
N VAL A 163 -0.40 15.74 -6.54
CA VAL A 163 -0.87 15.10 -7.78
C VAL A 163 -1.27 16.16 -8.81
N ALA A 164 -1.34 15.77 -10.07
CA ALA A 164 -1.88 16.63 -11.11
C ALA A 164 -3.33 16.99 -10.77
N LYS A 165 -3.71 18.25 -10.99
CA LYS A 165 -5.02 18.80 -10.59
C LYS A 165 -6.19 17.99 -11.16
N GLU A 166 -6.04 17.47 -12.36
CA GLU A 166 -7.03 16.62 -13.05
C GLU A 166 -7.21 15.23 -12.44
N ASN A 167 -6.34 14.84 -11.51
CA ASN A 167 -6.37 13.53 -10.83
C ASN A 167 -6.85 13.57 -9.39
N VAL A 168 -7.25 14.73 -8.86
CA VAL A 168 -7.67 14.87 -7.45
C VAL A 168 -8.92 14.05 -7.13
N ASP A 169 -9.77 13.78 -8.12
CA ASP A 169 -10.99 12.99 -8.00
C ASP A 169 -10.74 11.48 -7.74
N LYS A 170 -9.48 11.06 -7.77
CA LYS A 170 -9.07 9.66 -7.51
C LYS A 170 -8.70 9.40 -6.06
N TYR A 171 -8.41 10.43 -5.26
CA TYR A 171 -7.78 10.34 -3.94
C TYR A 171 -8.51 11.13 -2.87
N GLY A 172 -8.22 10.81 -1.60
CA GLY A 172 -8.50 11.73 -0.50
C GLY A 172 -7.58 12.95 -0.60
N ILE A 173 -8.16 14.14 -0.66
CA ILE A 173 -7.44 15.41 -0.80
C ILE A 173 -7.48 16.20 0.51
N LEU A 174 -6.34 16.76 0.89
CA LEU A 174 -6.17 17.45 2.17
C LEU A 174 -6.20 18.97 2.01
N ASP A 175 -6.86 19.69 2.93
CA ASP A 175 -6.54 21.06 3.29
C ASP A 175 -5.47 21.04 4.39
N VAL A 176 -4.33 21.64 4.13
CA VAL A 176 -3.18 21.59 5.03
C VAL A 176 -2.59 22.95 5.32
N LYS A 177 -1.85 23.01 6.45
CA LYS A 177 -0.97 24.13 6.77
C LYS A 177 0.46 23.59 6.86
N HIS A 178 1.37 24.13 6.07
CA HIS A 178 2.80 23.81 6.17
C HIS A 178 3.34 24.15 7.57
N ILE A 179 4.09 23.23 8.17
CA ILE A 179 4.69 23.41 9.50
C ILE A 179 6.20 23.56 9.34
N GLU A 180 6.87 22.54 8.83
CA GLU A 180 8.32 22.53 8.61
C GLU A 180 8.69 21.43 7.59
N ASP A 181 9.78 21.65 6.88
CA ASP A 181 10.33 20.74 5.86
C ASP A 181 9.21 20.07 5.02
N ARG A 182 8.97 18.79 5.22
CA ARG A 182 7.97 17.95 4.51
C ARG A 182 6.71 17.71 5.33
N VAL A 183 6.57 18.37 6.48
CA VAL A 183 5.48 18.17 7.44
C VAL A 183 4.42 19.24 7.29
N TYR A 184 3.18 18.79 7.21
CA TYR A 184 1.99 19.63 7.16
C TYR A 184 1.04 19.24 8.28
N LYS A 185 0.37 20.21 8.87
CA LYS A 185 -0.78 19.97 9.75
C LYS A 185 -2.05 19.91 8.91
N VAL A 186 -2.79 18.82 9.02
CA VAL A 186 -4.08 18.64 8.36
C VAL A 186 -5.13 19.50 9.04
N LYS A 187 -5.92 20.23 8.26
CA LYS A 187 -7.07 21.01 8.72
C LYS A 187 -8.38 20.33 8.36
N ASP A 188 -8.46 19.81 7.13
CA ASP A 188 -9.63 19.10 6.61
C ASP A 188 -9.23 18.13 5.51
N MET A 189 -10.12 17.21 5.14
CA MET A 189 -9.92 16.24 4.07
C MET A 189 -11.23 15.88 3.40
N VAL A 190 -11.18 15.61 2.09
CA VAL A 190 -12.34 15.24 1.28
C VAL A 190 -12.01 14.04 0.41
N GLU A 191 -12.85 12.99 0.47
CA GLU A 191 -12.69 11.78 -0.34
C GLU A 191 -13.14 12.03 -1.77
N LYS A 192 -12.19 11.95 -2.71
CA LYS A 192 -12.42 12.04 -4.17
C LYS A 192 -13.29 13.23 -4.55
N PRO A 193 -12.89 14.46 -4.23
CA PRO A 193 -13.68 15.65 -4.56
C PRO A 193 -13.81 15.81 -6.08
N ALA A 194 -14.78 16.62 -6.53
CA ALA A 194 -14.72 17.17 -7.88
C ALA A 194 -13.51 18.11 -8.02
N VAL A 195 -12.96 18.22 -9.24
CA VAL A 195 -11.73 19.03 -9.49
C VAL A 195 -11.87 20.47 -9.01
N GLU A 196 -13.08 21.02 -9.17
CA GLU A 196 -13.42 22.39 -8.79
C GLU A 196 -13.60 22.58 -7.27
N GLU A 197 -13.88 21.48 -6.55
CA GLU A 197 -14.17 21.47 -5.11
C GLU A 197 -12.97 21.03 -4.27
N ALA A 198 -11.89 20.58 -4.93
CA ALA A 198 -10.70 20.08 -4.24
C ALA A 198 -10.02 21.22 -3.46
N PRO A 199 -9.78 21.06 -2.14
CA PRO A 199 -9.17 22.12 -1.32
C PRO A 199 -7.71 22.38 -1.67
N SER A 200 -7.05 21.42 -2.31
CA SER A 200 -5.66 21.49 -2.77
C SER A 200 -5.40 20.40 -3.82
N ASN A 201 -4.12 20.14 -4.16
CA ASN A 201 -3.67 18.98 -4.92
C ASN A 201 -2.79 18.01 -4.07
N ILE A 202 -2.83 18.14 -2.74
CA ILE A 202 -2.10 17.26 -1.83
C ILE A 202 -2.96 16.04 -1.55
N ALA A 203 -2.56 14.89 -2.09
CA ALA A 203 -3.30 13.64 -2.07
C ALA A 203 -2.74 12.65 -1.06
N ILE A 204 -3.61 11.91 -0.37
CA ILE A 204 -3.22 10.78 0.47
C ILE A 204 -2.90 9.59 -0.43
N LEU A 205 -1.68 9.06 -0.33
CA LEU A 205 -1.16 8.06 -1.27
C LEU A 205 -0.80 6.74 -0.59
N GLY A 206 -1.81 6.03 -0.11
CA GLY A 206 -1.72 4.62 0.23
C GLY A 206 -0.88 4.25 1.46
N ARG A 207 -0.31 5.20 2.19
CA ARG A 207 0.47 4.99 3.41
C ARG A 207 -0.09 5.84 4.54
N TYR A 208 -0.35 5.17 5.68
CA TYR A 208 -0.92 5.78 6.86
C TYR A 208 -0.24 5.23 8.11
N ILE A 209 -0.04 6.07 9.12
CA ILE A 209 0.19 5.66 10.50
C ILE A 209 -0.97 6.21 11.31
N ILE A 210 -1.71 5.33 12.00
CA ILE A 210 -2.99 5.70 12.60
C ILE A 210 -2.97 5.30 14.07
N THR A 211 -3.55 6.14 14.91
CA THR A 211 -3.78 5.85 16.33
C THR A 211 -4.99 4.92 16.50
N PRO A 212 -5.03 4.09 17.58
CA PRO A 212 -6.11 3.12 17.78
C PRO A 212 -7.50 3.76 18.00
N GLU A 213 -7.57 5.07 18.30
CA GLU A 213 -8.85 5.81 18.44
C GLU A 213 -9.71 5.73 17.17
N ILE A 214 -9.11 5.50 16.00
CA ILE A 214 -9.82 5.31 14.74
C ILE A 214 -10.86 4.18 14.80
N PHE A 215 -10.60 3.12 15.59
CA PHE A 215 -11.53 1.99 15.69
C PHE A 215 -12.85 2.35 16.38
N ASN A 216 -12.83 3.28 17.33
CA ASN A 216 -14.04 3.79 17.99
C ASN A 216 -14.90 4.60 17.01
N ILE A 217 -14.27 5.27 16.06
CA ILE A 217 -14.95 6.02 15.00
C ILE A 217 -15.53 5.06 13.97
N LEU A 218 -14.70 4.14 13.45
CA LEU A 218 -15.10 3.18 12.40
C LEU A 218 -16.24 2.25 12.84
N GLU A 219 -16.37 1.95 14.13
CA GLU A 219 -17.43 1.11 14.68
C GLU A 219 -18.85 1.70 14.42
N ASN A 220 -18.94 3.04 14.42
CA ASN A 220 -20.20 3.76 14.25
C ASN A 220 -20.26 4.58 12.95
N GLN A 221 -19.25 4.43 12.06
CA GLN A 221 -19.15 5.19 10.83
C GLN A 221 -20.26 4.81 9.85
N ALA A 222 -21.05 5.78 9.43
CA ALA A 222 -22.02 5.59 8.37
C ALA A 222 -21.33 5.43 7.00
N PRO A 223 -21.93 4.69 6.05
CA PRO A 223 -21.43 4.67 4.69
C PRO A 223 -21.41 6.06 4.06
N GLY A 224 -20.28 6.41 3.44
CA GLY A 224 -20.06 7.65 2.72
C GLY A 224 -20.17 7.49 1.20
N LYS A 225 -19.26 8.12 0.46
CA LYS A 225 -19.22 8.08 -1.01
C LYS A 225 -19.21 6.65 -1.54
N GLY A 226 -20.07 6.37 -2.51
CA GLY A 226 -20.20 5.02 -3.10
C GLY A 226 -20.92 3.99 -2.22
N GLY A 227 -21.48 4.38 -1.08
CA GLY A 227 -22.11 3.46 -0.11
C GLY A 227 -21.09 2.64 0.69
N GLU A 228 -19.82 3.06 0.71
CA GLU A 228 -18.72 2.41 1.41
C GLU A 228 -18.36 3.13 2.71
N ILE A 229 -17.85 2.40 3.69
CA ILE A 229 -17.22 2.98 4.89
C ILE A 229 -15.83 3.46 4.48
N GLN A 230 -15.73 4.78 4.24
CA GLN A 230 -14.50 5.41 3.78
C GLN A 230 -13.53 5.65 4.95
N LEU A 231 -12.26 5.34 4.75
CA LEU A 231 -11.23 5.63 5.75
C LEU A 231 -11.01 7.14 5.89
N THR A 232 -11.10 7.89 4.79
CA THR A 232 -10.94 9.35 4.77
C THR A 232 -12.00 10.04 5.64
N ASP A 233 -13.26 9.60 5.59
CA ASP A 233 -14.33 10.16 6.43
C ASP A 233 -14.09 9.88 7.93
N ALA A 234 -13.57 8.70 8.25
CA ALA A 234 -13.19 8.35 9.62
C ALA A 234 -11.99 9.17 10.11
N LEU A 235 -11.00 9.40 9.25
CA LEU A 235 -9.85 10.26 9.56
C LEU A 235 -10.27 11.72 9.72
N GLN A 236 -11.22 12.22 8.93
CA GLN A 236 -11.80 13.55 9.10
C GLN A 236 -12.46 13.69 10.48
N THR A 237 -13.21 12.68 10.91
CA THR A 237 -13.78 12.63 12.26
C THR A 237 -12.68 12.57 13.33
N LEU A 238 -11.62 11.79 13.11
CA LEU A 238 -10.47 11.68 14.02
C LEU A 238 -9.76 13.03 14.18
N ALA A 239 -9.65 13.82 13.10
CA ALA A 239 -9.05 15.18 13.12
C ALA A 239 -9.76 16.16 14.05
N THR A 240 -11.01 15.88 14.45
CA THR A 240 -11.73 16.67 15.46
C THR A 240 -11.30 16.34 16.90
N LYS A 241 -10.67 15.18 17.11
CA LYS A 241 -10.28 14.68 18.44
C LYS A 241 -8.79 14.80 18.70
N GLU A 242 -7.97 14.64 17.67
CA GLU A 242 -6.51 14.75 17.75
C GLU A 242 -5.92 15.50 16.55
N ALA A 243 -4.70 16.01 16.70
CA ALA A 243 -3.99 16.59 15.57
C ALA A 243 -3.59 15.48 14.58
N ILE A 244 -3.78 15.72 13.29
CA ILE A 244 -3.30 14.84 12.22
C ILE A 244 -2.24 15.59 11.42
N TYR A 245 -1.14 14.92 11.11
CA TYR A 245 -0.09 15.43 10.23
C TYR A 245 -0.07 14.70 8.91
N ALA A 246 0.38 15.38 7.88
CA ALA A 246 0.69 14.81 6.58
C ALA A 246 2.20 14.95 6.33
N TYR A 247 2.81 13.88 5.85
CA TYR A 247 4.22 13.85 5.49
C TYR A 247 4.36 13.68 3.98
N ASN A 248 4.98 14.66 3.30
CA ASN A 248 5.27 14.61 1.88
C ASN A 248 6.52 13.73 1.66
N PHE A 249 6.29 12.42 1.48
CA PHE A 249 7.37 11.43 1.39
C PHE A 249 8.23 11.60 0.12
N GLU A 250 9.49 11.21 0.23
CA GLU A 250 10.41 11.10 -0.90
C GLU A 250 10.24 9.74 -1.58
N GLY A 251 10.42 9.74 -2.89
CA GLY A 251 10.36 8.56 -3.72
C GLY A 251 9.34 8.68 -4.84
N ARG A 252 9.46 7.77 -5.80
CA ARG A 252 8.51 7.65 -6.91
C ARG A 252 7.42 6.65 -6.54
N ARG A 253 6.18 7.13 -6.51
CA ARG A 253 5.01 6.29 -6.33
C ARG A 253 4.50 5.76 -7.66
N TYR A 254 4.09 4.50 -7.67
CA TYR A 254 3.38 3.84 -8.76
C TYR A 254 2.01 3.36 -8.27
N ASP A 255 0.93 3.85 -8.91
CA ASP A 255 -0.41 3.31 -8.75
C ASP A 255 -0.54 2.04 -9.60
N VAL A 256 -0.15 0.91 -9.04
CA VAL A 256 -0.23 -0.38 -9.74
C VAL A 256 -1.65 -0.97 -9.72
N GLY A 257 -2.61 -0.27 -9.13
CA GLY A 257 -4.05 -0.51 -9.28
C GLY A 257 -4.62 0.03 -10.59
N ASP A 258 -3.86 0.83 -11.34
CA ASP A 258 -4.16 1.30 -12.69
C ASP A 258 -3.25 0.62 -13.73
N LYS A 259 -3.75 0.44 -14.95
CA LYS A 259 -3.01 -0.27 -16.01
C LYS A 259 -1.74 0.46 -16.44
N LEU A 260 -1.81 1.79 -16.56
CA LEU A 260 -0.64 2.59 -16.97
C LEU A 260 0.41 2.60 -15.88
N GLY A 261 0.02 2.88 -14.63
CA GLY A 261 0.95 2.86 -13.50
C GLY A 261 1.59 1.47 -13.28
N PHE A 262 0.85 0.38 -13.56
CA PHE A 262 1.38 -0.97 -13.54
C PHE A 262 2.45 -1.19 -14.62
N LEU A 263 2.22 -0.69 -15.85
CA LEU A 263 3.20 -0.78 -16.93
C LEU A 263 4.44 0.09 -16.64
N GLU A 264 4.26 1.31 -16.16
CA GLU A 264 5.37 2.18 -15.73
C GLU A 264 6.24 1.52 -14.67
N ALA A 265 5.63 0.97 -13.63
CA ALA A 265 6.35 0.22 -12.60
C ALA A 265 7.11 -0.96 -13.22
N THR A 266 6.47 -1.74 -14.10
CA THR A 266 7.11 -2.90 -14.73
C THR A 266 8.32 -2.50 -15.55
N VAL A 267 8.25 -1.42 -16.33
CA VAL A 267 9.36 -0.90 -17.12
C VAL A 267 10.50 -0.43 -16.21
N ASP A 268 10.21 0.40 -15.22
CA ASP A 268 11.24 0.97 -14.37
C ASP A 268 11.94 -0.10 -13.50
N PHE A 269 11.18 -1.06 -12.98
CA PHE A 269 11.76 -2.17 -12.22
C PHE A 269 12.55 -3.14 -13.10
N ALA A 270 12.14 -3.36 -14.37
CA ALA A 270 12.93 -4.13 -15.33
C ALA A 270 14.27 -3.45 -15.64
N LEU A 271 14.28 -2.13 -15.81
CA LEU A 271 15.49 -1.34 -16.03
C LEU A 271 16.47 -1.33 -14.84
N LYS A 272 16.00 -1.65 -13.62
CA LYS A 272 16.84 -1.82 -12.43
C LYS A 272 17.46 -3.20 -12.31
N ARG A 273 17.01 -4.18 -13.12
CA ARG A 273 17.54 -5.55 -13.11
C ARG A 273 18.78 -5.63 -14.00
N PRO A 274 19.98 -5.91 -13.45
CA PRO A 274 21.21 -5.98 -14.26
C PRO A 274 21.12 -6.99 -15.41
N GLU A 275 20.45 -8.10 -15.17
CA GLU A 275 20.27 -9.21 -16.14
C GLU A 275 19.31 -8.90 -17.29
N LEU A 276 18.46 -7.88 -17.14
CA LEU A 276 17.48 -7.48 -18.16
C LEU A 276 17.81 -6.15 -18.83
N ARG A 277 18.51 -5.29 -18.13
CA ARG A 277 18.61 -3.85 -18.41
C ARG A 277 19.06 -3.54 -19.83
N ASP A 278 20.17 -4.11 -20.27
CA ASP A 278 20.80 -3.71 -21.54
C ASP A 278 19.97 -4.14 -22.75
N GLU A 279 19.51 -5.39 -22.77
CA GLU A 279 18.65 -5.92 -23.82
C GLU A 279 17.28 -5.19 -23.84
N PHE A 280 16.75 -4.88 -22.67
CA PHE A 280 15.48 -4.20 -22.54
C PHE A 280 15.55 -2.73 -22.99
N ILE A 281 16.67 -2.01 -22.73
CA ILE A 281 16.91 -0.66 -23.27
C ILE A 281 16.93 -0.68 -24.80
N GLU A 282 17.59 -1.65 -25.42
CA GLU A 282 17.63 -1.80 -26.89
C GLU A 282 16.22 -2.05 -27.47
N PHE A 283 15.47 -2.94 -26.81
CA PHE A 283 14.08 -3.19 -27.18
C PHE A 283 13.22 -1.92 -27.11
N LEU A 284 13.31 -1.15 -26.01
CA LEU A 284 12.53 0.08 -25.83
C LEU A 284 12.86 1.15 -26.90
N LYS A 285 14.14 1.33 -27.26
CA LYS A 285 14.55 2.24 -28.34
C LYS A 285 13.92 1.83 -29.66
N THR A 286 14.02 0.55 -30.01
CA THR A 286 13.43 0.04 -31.26
C THR A 286 11.92 0.28 -31.30
N LYS A 287 11.22 0.08 -30.18
CA LYS A 287 9.76 0.28 -30.09
C LYS A 287 9.37 1.76 -30.16
N SER A 288 10.15 2.66 -29.59
CA SER A 288 9.93 4.11 -29.72
C SER A 288 9.98 4.54 -31.19
N ASP A 289 11.00 4.09 -31.92
CA ASP A 289 11.17 4.38 -33.34
C ASP A 289 10.00 3.82 -34.20
N ASP A 290 9.44 2.67 -33.83
CA ASP A 290 8.30 2.06 -34.51
C ASP A 290 6.97 2.83 -34.29
N VAL A 291 6.80 3.47 -33.14
CA VAL A 291 5.58 4.22 -32.77
C VAL A 291 5.59 5.63 -33.39
N GLU A 292 6.75 6.21 -33.67
CA GLU A 292 6.90 7.52 -34.30
C GLU A 292 6.73 7.46 -35.85
N ARG A 293 6.65 6.28 -36.43
CA ARG A 293 6.38 6.02 -37.90
C ARG A 293 4.90 5.78 -38.14
#